data_18cc42cb8059341bce7fd5730b4369c3
#
_entry.id   18cc42cb8059341bce7fd5730b4369c3
#
_cell.length_a   1.000
_cell.length_b   1.000
_cell.length_c   1.000
_cell.angle_alpha   90.00
_cell.angle_beta   90.00
_cell.angle_gamma   90.00
#
_symmetry.space_group_name_H-M   'P 1'
#
loop_
_entity.id
_entity.type
_entity.pdbx_description
1 polymer ?
#
loop_
_entity_poly.entity_id
_entity_poly.type
_entity_poly.pdbx_seq_one_letter_code
_entity_poly.pdbx_strand_id
1 'polypeptide(L)'
;MKAIKVEAALVCLMALLLPAVHAQGNATEARTTPDSFFYGLDVALDKISLLLTFDQAEKSMKALEIARERLLEVREMAAENKLDAMARAQREHDDMLETAASSLAKLERANSTEEIGAEIEIEKKLKEHKRKIAEVKGEVGIRIKVEGEVTPEQRALIGDILAKLTNTTERVEIEIESKKEKTKIKIKRETGKSEDEIENETAELEEAKGLTAMEREEARERIDDARGEIAEVEAILGGNATKPALLVQAEKHLEDAEIAFNRSDYGKASGLARAAEEIAGELKEKLEDGKK
;
A
#
# COMPACT_ATOMS: atom_id res chain seq x y z
N MET A 1 -51.06 20.16 -1.12
CA MET A 1 -51.07 18.67 -1.18
C MET A 1 -49.99 18.02 -2.08
N LYS A 2 -49.06 18.79 -2.71
CA LYS A 2 -47.98 18.21 -3.56
C LYS A 2 -46.64 18.05 -2.80
N ALA A 3 -46.40 18.81 -1.74
CA ALA A 3 -45.12 18.69 -0.95
C ALA A 3 -45.00 17.40 -0.13
N ILE A 4 -46.10 16.90 0.42
CA ILE A 4 -46.09 15.68 1.26
C ILE A 4 -45.71 14.40 0.48
N LYS A 5 -45.93 14.35 -0.83
CA LYS A 5 -45.59 13.18 -1.67
C LYS A 5 -44.12 13.08 -2.00
N VAL A 6 -43.38 14.17 -1.98
CA VAL A 6 -41.94 14.17 -2.26
C VAL A 6 -41.12 13.71 -1.03
N GLU A 7 -41.56 14.15 0.17
CA GLU A 7 -40.90 13.72 1.41
C GLU A 7 -41.11 12.22 1.69
N ALA A 8 -42.30 11.69 1.41
CA ALA A 8 -42.56 10.25 1.56
C ALA A 8 -41.76 9.39 0.60
N ALA A 9 -41.50 9.88 -0.63
CA ALA A 9 -40.66 9.16 -1.61
C ALA A 9 -39.17 9.18 -1.21
N LEU A 10 -38.68 10.28 -0.63
CA LEU A 10 -37.30 10.41 -0.16
C LEU A 10 -37.05 9.53 1.06
N VAL A 11 -38.00 9.46 2.01
CA VAL A 11 -37.93 8.61 3.21
C VAL A 11 -38.00 7.11 2.83
N CYS A 12 -38.84 6.74 1.83
CA CYS A 12 -38.87 5.36 1.33
C CYS A 12 -37.58 4.96 0.60
N LEU A 13 -36.94 5.89 -0.14
CA LEU A 13 -35.65 5.64 -0.79
C LEU A 13 -34.54 5.47 0.25
N MET A 14 -34.53 6.25 1.33
CA MET A 14 -33.60 6.06 2.44
C MET A 14 -33.82 4.77 3.22
N ALA A 15 -35.07 4.33 3.39
CA ALA A 15 -35.39 3.08 4.10
C ALA A 15 -34.97 1.82 3.32
N LEU A 16 -34.86 1.88 1.99
CA LEU A 16 -34.36 0.79 1.14
C LEU A 16 -32.83 0.68 1.13
N LEU A 17 -32.12 1.71 1.61
CA LEU A 17 -30.64 1.73 1.63
C LEU A 17 -30.06 1.29 3.00
N LEU A 18 -30.88 1.00 4.02
CA LEU A 18 -30.42 0.74 5.38
C LEU A 18 -30.02 -0.70 5.77
N PRO A 19 -30.18 -1.78 5.00
CA PRO A 19 -29.74 -3.09 5.45
C PRO A 19 -28.30 -3.48 5.09
N ALA A 20 -27.49 -2.61 4.49
CA ALA A 20 -26.15 -3.01 3.97
C ALA A 20 -24.96 -2.66 4.87
N VAL A 21 -25.15 -2.08 6.05
CA VAL A 21 -24.05 -1.47 6.84
C VAL A 21 -23.45 -2.37 7.93
N HIS A 22 -23.87 -3.62 8.10
CA HIS A 22 -23.31 -4.50 9.14
C HIS A 22 -22.87 -5.86 8.59
N ALA A 23 -21.84 -5.85 7.74
CA ALA A 23 -21.04 -7.04 7.48
C ALA A 23 -19.55 -6.68 7.60
N GLN A 24 -19.06 -6.58 8.84
CA GLN A 24 -17.64 -6.74 9.14
C GLN A 24 -17.29 -8.22 8.95
N GLY A 25 -17.23 -8.67 7.70
CA GLY A 25 -16.59 -9.90 7.31
C GLY A 25 -15.19 -9.56 6.84
N ASN A 26 -14.19 -10.33 7.25
CA ASN A 26 -12.87 -10.30 6.63
C ASN A 26 -13.05 -10.43 5.10
N ALA A 27 -12.92 -9.32 4.38
CA ALA A 27 -13.09 -9.30 2.93
C ALA A 27 -11.89 -10.02 2.30
N THR A 28 -12.06 -11.30 2.06
CA THR A 28 -11.13 -12.12 1.25
C THR A 28 -11.57 -12.20 -0.21
N GLU A 29 -12.79 -11.73 -0.52
CA GLU A 29 -13.36 -11.72 -1.87
C GLU A 29 -13.98 -10.36 -2.19
N ALA A 30 -13.89 -9.93 -3.46
CA ALA A 30 -14.52 -8.71 -3.94
C ALA A 30 -16.05 -8.83 -3.91
N ARG A 31 -16.74 -7.79 -3.40
CA ARG A 31 -18.21 -7.77 -3.31
C ARG A 31 -18.89 -7.68 -4.67
N THR A 32 -18.35 -6.83 -5.54
CA THR A 32 -18.88 -6.55 -6.89
C THR A 32 -17.70 -6.35 -7.81
N THR A 33 -17.59 -7.17 -8.87
CA THR A 33 -16.44 -7.11 -9.76
C THR A 33 -16.62 -6.03 -10.85
N PRO A 34 -15.54 -5.44 -11.38
CA PRO A 34 -15.56 -4.35 -12.35
C PRO A 34 -16.24 -4.67 -13.69
N ASP A 35 -16.47 -5.93 -14.00
CA ASP A 35 -17.21 -6.42 -15.15
C ASP A 35 -18.72 -6.59 -14.87
N SER A 36 -19.16 -6.44 -13.62
CA SER A 36 -20.56 -6.50 -13.23
C SER A 36 -21.33 -5.26 -13.66
N PHE A 37 -22.60 -5.46 -14.02
CA PHE A 37 -23.55 -4.36 -14.32
C PHE A 37 -23.74 -3.40 -13.14
N PHE A 38 -23.62 -3.89 -11.90
CA PHE A 38 -23.81 -3.12 -10.68
C PHE A 38 -22.56 -2.41 -10.19
N TYR A 39 -21.42 -2.61 -10.82
CA TYR A 39 -20.15 -2.00 -10.39
C TYR A 39 -20.20 -0.47 -10.31
N GLY A 40 -20.82 0.18 -11.30
CA GLY A 40 -20.96 1.64 -11.27
C GLY A 40 -21.81 2.15 -10.11
N LEU A 41 -22.77 1.35 -9.62
CA LEU A 41 -23.56 1.69 -8.43
C LEU A 41 -22.73 1.53 -7.16
N ASP A 42 -21.95 0.46 -7.05
CA ASP A 42 -21.05 0.21 -5.93
C ASP A 42 -20.05 1.36 -5.75
N VAL A 43 -19.35 1.74 -6.83
CA VAL A 43 -18.44 2.90 -6.85
C VAL A 43 -19.15 4.21 -6.48
N ALA A 44 -20.39 4.41 -6.94
CA ALA A 44 -21.16 5.61 -6.59
C ALA A 44 -21.52 5.63 -5.09
N LEU A 45 -21.88 4.50 -4.50
CA LEU A 45 -22.16 4.39 -3.07
C LEU A 45 -20.93 4.66 -2.22
N ASP A 46 -19.76 4.17 -2.63
CA ASP A 46 -18.48 4.47 -1.98
C ASP A 46 -18.19 5.97 -1.99
N LYS A 47 -18.33 6.62 -3.13
CA LYS A 47 -18.13 8.08 -3.27
C LYS A 47 -19.13 8.87 -2.42
N ILE A 48 -20.39 8.47 -2.34
CA ILE A 48 -21.39 9.07 -1.46
C ILE A 48 -20.99 8.86 0.01
N SER A 49 -20.56 7.68 0.39
CA SER A 49 -20.16 7.38 1.76
C SER A 49 -18.97 8.22 2.21
N LEU A 50 -18.00 8.48 1.33
CA LEU A 50 -16.88 9.40 1.57
C LEU A 50 -17.34 10.86 1.67
N LEU A 51 -18.31 11.29 0.87
CA LEU A 51 -18.88 12.64 0.96
C LEU A 51 -19.60 12.89 2.29
N LEU A 52 -20.20 11.86 2.87
CA LEU A 52 -20.88 11.92 4.17
C LEU A 52 -19.94 11.78 5.37
N THR A 53 -18.67 11.46 5.14
CA THR A 53 -17.64 11.40 6.19
C THR A 53 -17.00 12.78 6.34
N PHE A 54 -17.22 13.45 7.47
CA PHE A 54 -16.78 14.83 7.69
C PHE A 54 -15.43 14.92 8.40
N ASP A 55 -15.09 13.98 9.27
CA ASP A 55 -13.75 13.90 9.88
C ASP A 55 -12.72 13.48 8.83
N GLN A 56 -11.65 14.27 8.71
CA GLN A 56 -10.66 14.07 7.65
C GLN A 56 -9.80 12.82 7.88
N ALA A 57 -9.51 12.45 9.12
CA ALA A 57 -8.79 11.22 9.44
C ALA A 57 -9.66 10.00 9.12
N GLU A 58 -10.92 10.01 9.57
CA GLU A 58 -11.87 8.93 9.27
C GLU A 58 -12.08 8.79 7.75
N LYS A 59 -12.19 9.91 7.04
CA LYS A 59 -12.33 9.92 5.57
C LYS A 59 -11.11 9.34 4.87
N SER A 60 -9.91 9.69 5.33
CA SER A 60 -8.66 9.13 4.81
C SER A 60 -8.57 7.63 5.02
N MET A 61 -8.84 7.16 6.25
CA MET A 61 -8.86 5.72 6.56
C MET A 61 -9.89 4.95 5.75
N LYS A 62 -11.09 5.50 5.60
CA LYS A 62 -12.17 4.89 4.80
C LYS A 62 -11.81 4.80 3.32
N ALA A 63 -11.16 5.83 2.78
CA ALA A 63 -10.67 5.80 1.41
C ALA A 63 -9.60 4.71 1.20
N LEU A 64 -8.71 4.49 2.18
CA LEU A 64 -7.75 3.38 2.17
C LEU A 64 -8.44 1.99 2.23
N GLU A 65 -9.54 1.86 2.97
CA GLU A 65 -10.34 0.62 3.01
C GLU A 65 -10.98 0.32 1.65
N ILE A 66 -11.57 1.33 1.01
CA ILE A 66 -12.12 1.19 -0.34
C ILE A 66 -11.00 0.87 -1.34
N ALA A 67 -9.84 1.53 -1.27
CA ALA A 67 -8.68 1.20 -2.11
C ALA A 67 -8.28 -0.27 -1.97
N ARG A 68 -8.33 -0.82 -0.74
CA ARG A 68 -8.07 -2.24 -0.51
C ARG A 68 -9.10 -3.16 -1.19
N GLU A 69 -10.38 -2.80 -1.18
CA GLU A 69 -11.42 -3.55 -1.92
C GLU A 69 -11.13 -3.52 -3.42
N ARG A 70 -10.80 -2.36 -4.00
CA ARG A 70 -10.41 -2.21 -5.43
C ARG A 70 -9.16 -3.03 -5.78
N LEU A 71 -8.20 -3.16 -4.86
CA LEU A 71 -7.03 -4.03 -5.04
C LEU A 71 -7.41 -5.52 -5.14
N LEU A 72 -8.37 -5.99 -4.34
CA LEU A 72 -8.88 -7.36 -4.44
C LEU A 72 -9.58 -7.60 -5.78
N GLU A 73 -10.30 -6.61 -6.29
CA GLU A 73 -10.90 -6.67 -7.64
C GLU A 73 -9.82 -6.75 -8.74
N VAL A 74 -8.73 -5.98 -8.62
CA VAL A 74 -7.57 -6.10 -9.55
C VAL A 74 -7.06 -7.54 -9.57
N ARG A 75 -6.87 -8.16 -8.40
CA ARG A 75 -6.43 -9.55 -8.27
C ARG A 75 -7.39 -10.52 -8.97
N GLU A 76 -8.69 -10.37 -8.72
CA GLU A 76 -9.71 -11.24 -9.27
C GLU A 76 -9.83 -11.10 -10.80
N MET A 77 -9.82 -9.88 -11.31
CA MET A 77 -9.84 -9.62 -12.76
C MET A 77 -8.57 -10.10 -13.46
N ALA A 78 -7.41 -10.01 -12.79
CA ALA A 78 -6.18 -10.63 -13.29
C ALA A 78 -6.31 -12.15 -13.36
N ALA A 79 -6.94 -12.76 -12.35
CA ALA A 79 -7.19 -14.20 -12.30
C ALA A 79 -8.09 -14.69 -13.43
N GLU A 80 -9.02 -13.87 -13.88
CA GLU A 80 -9.97 -14.17 -14.96
C GLU A 80 -9.49 -13.67 -16.34
N ASN A 81 -8.27 -13.13 -16.43
CA ASN A 81 -7.69 -12.51 -17.63
C ASN A 81 -8.58 -11.39 -18.23
N LYS A 82 -9.35 -10.68 -17.39
CA LYS A 82 -10.24 -9.57 -17.76
C LYS A 82 -9.51 -8.23 -17.64
N LEU A 83 -8.58 -7.96 -18.56
CA LEU A 83 -7.63 -6.84 -18.46
C LEU A 83 -8.29 -5.46 -18.43
N ASP A 84 -9.37 -5.23 -19.19
CA ASP A 84 -10.10 -3.95 -19.17
C ASP A 84 -10.78 -3.69 -17.80
N ALA A 85 -11.32 -4.74 -17.19
CA ALA A 85 -11.91 -4.69 -15.87
C ALA A 85 -10.82 -4.49 -14.78
N MET A 86 -9.69 -5.18 -14.91
CA MET A 86 -8.51 -4.99 -14.06
C MET A 86 -8.02 -3.54 -14.10
N ALA A 87 -7.88 -2.95 -15.29
CA ALA A 87 -7.47 -1.56 -15.46
C ALA A 87 -8.52 -0.57 -14.91
N ARG A 88 -9.81 -0.93 -14.89
CA ARG A 88 -10.86 -0.12 -14.27
C ARG A 88 -10.73 -0.14 -12.74
N ALA A 89 -10.57 -1.32 -12.14
CA ALA A 89 -10.35 -1.45 -10.70
C ALA A 89 -9.09 -0.69 -10.24
N GLN A 90 -8.01 -0.76 -11.01
CA GLN A 90 -6.78 -0.02 -10.72
C GLN A 90 -7.01 1.50 -10.71
N ARG A 91 -7.79 2.06 -11.65
CA ARG A 91 -8.10 3.49 -11.64
C ARG A 91 -8.91 3.92 -10.41
N GLU A 92 -9.94 3.14 -10.05
CA GLU A 92 -10.75 3.43 -8.85
C GLU A 92 -9.90 3.27 -7.57
N HIS A 93 -8.96 2.31 -7.52
CA HIS A 93 -7.98 2.20 -6.46
C HIS A 93 -7.14 3.49 -6.32
N ASP A 94 -6.58 3.98 -7.42
CA ASP A 94 -5.75 5.19 -7.40
C ASP A 94 -6.57 6.43 -7.00
N ASP A 95 -7.81 6.57 -7.48
CA ASP A 95 -8.74 7.64 -7.08
C ASP A 95 -8.98 7.61 -5.55
N MET A 96 -9.08 6.44 -4.96
CA MET A 96 -9.26 6.30 -3.51
C MET A 96 -8.00 6.66 -2.73
N LEU A 97 -6.82 6.27 -3.20
CA LEU A 97 -5.54 6.69 -2.60
C LEU A 97 -5.36 8.21 -2.68
N GLU A 98 -5.70 8.85 -3.80
CA GLU A 98 -5.68 10.31 -3.93
C GLU A 98 -6.68 10.99 -2.99
N THR A 99 -7.85 10.38 -2.78
CA THR A 99 -8.84 10.84 -1.81
C THR A 99 -8.31 10.75 -0.38
N ALA A 100 -7.62 9.66 -0.04
CA ALA A 100 -6.97 9.48 1.26
C ALA A 100 -5.92 10.57 1.51
N ALA A 101 -5.00 10.79 0.56
CA ALA A 101 -3.97 11.81 0.62
C ALA A 101 -4.56 13.23 0.72
N SER A 102 -5.57 13.55 -0.11
CA SER A 102 -6.26 14.84 -0.09
C SER A 102 -6.98 15.11 1.24
N SER A 103 -7.55 14.07 1.87
CA SER A 103 -8.18 14.18 3.18
C SER A 103 -7.14 14.39 4.27
N LEU A 104 -6.04 13.63 4.23
CA LEU A 104 -4.91 13.81 5.13
C LEU A 104 -4.32 15.22 5.04
N ALA A 105 -4.13 15.75 3.85
CA ALA A 105 -3.61 17.12 3.66
C ALA A 105 -4.50 18.18 4.32
N LYS A 106 -5.80 17.90 4.45
CA LYS A 106 -6.80 18.78 5.11
C LYS A 106 -6.99 18.47 6.60
N LEU A 107 -6.29 17.45 7.11
CA LEU A 107 -6.38 17.08 8.51
C LEU A 107 -5.79 18.20 9.36
N GLU A 108 -6.61 18.78 10.21
CA GLU A 108 -6.23 19.77 11.21
C GLU A 108 -7.00 19.48 12.50
N ARG A 109 -6.31 19.42 13.61
CA ARG A 109 -6.90 19.27 14.94
C ARG A 109 -6.47 20.41 15.84
N ALA A 110 -7.29 20.72 16.81
CA ALA A 110 -6.98 21.75 17.82
C ALA A 110 -5.77 21.38 18.67
N ASN A 111 -5.53 20.08 18.86
CA ASN A 111 -4.36 19.52 19.54
C ASN A 111 -3.45 18.83 18.51
N SER A 112 -2.25 19.37 18.33
CA SER A 112 -1.27 18.85 17.36
C SER A 112 -0.75 17.46 17.71
N THR A 113 -0.78 17.04 18.98
CA THR A 113 -0.45 15.67 19.40
C THR A 113 -1.56 14.68 18.96
N GLU A 114 -2.83 15.09 18.97
CA GLU A 114 -3.91 14.26 18.42
C GLU A 114 -3.86 14.21 16.89
N GLU A 115 -3.41 15.29 16.24
CA GLU A 115 -3.22 15.37 14.80
C GLU A 115 -2.16 14.37 14.36
N ILE A 116 -0.96 14.40 14.96
CA ILE A 116 0.11 13.47 14.61
C ILE A 116 -0.28 12.02 14.93
N GLY A 117 -1.02 11.78 16.01
CA GLY A 117 -1.55 10.47 16.32
C GLY A 117 -2.49 9.91 15.26
N ALA A 118 -3.32 10.75 14.63
CA ALA A 118 -4.18 10.35 13.51
C ALA A 118 -3.37 10.10 12.22
N GLU A 119 -2.33 10.91 11.98
CA GLU A 119 -1.41 10.72 10.85
C GLU A 119 -0.68 9.39 10.93
N ILE A 120 -0.20 8.98 12.11
CA ILE A 120 0.42 7.67 12.36
C ILE A 120 -0.56 6.51 12.09
N GLU A 121 -1.83 6.65 12.46
CA GLU A 121 -2.83 5.61 12.16
C GLU A 121 -3.09 5.46 10.67
N ILE A 122 -3.14 6.58 9.94
CA ILE A 122 -3.31 6.58 8.48
C ILE A 122 -2.08 5.95 7.82
N GLU A 123 -0.86 6.28 8.28
CA GLU A 123 0.39 5.68 7.80
C GLU A 123 0.40 4.18 8.01
N LYS A 124 0.04 3.71 9.19
CA LYS A 124 -0.07 2.28 9.48
C LYS A 124 -1.02 1.57 8.49
N LYS A 125 -2.20 2.15 8.25
CA LYS A 125 -3.16 1.60 7.28
C LYS A 125 -2.60 1.58 5.86
N LEU A 126 -1.86 2.61 5.45
CA LEU A 126 -1.21 2.62 4.14
C LEU A 126 -0.14 1.53 4.03
N LYS A 127 0.67 1.31 5.06
CA LYS A 127 1.67 0.24 5.08
C LYS A 127 1.03 -1.15 5.03
N GLU A 128 -0.07 -1.39 5.75
CA GLU A 128 -0.88 -2.61 5.61
C GLU A 128 -1.38 -2.80 4.17
N HIS A 129 -1.81 -1.72 3.52
CA HIS A 129 -2.26 -1.73 2.14
C HIS A 129 -1.12 -2.05 1.16
N LYS A 130 0.06 -1.44 1.37
CA LYS A 130 1.29 -1.69 0.59
C LYS A 130 1.70 -3.16 0.61
N ARG A 131 1.64 -3.82 1.79
CA ARG A 131 1.87 -5.27 1.91
C ARG A 131 0.87 -6.08 1.07
N LYS A 132 -0.41 -5.69 1.07
CA LYS A 132 -1.41 -6.34 0.22
C LYS A 132 -1.15 -6.18 -1.27
N ILE A 133 -0.62 -5.04 -1.71
CA ILE A 133 -0.19 -4.85 -3.10
C ILE A 133 0.95 -5.81 -3.44
N ALA A 134 1.93 -5.98 -2.55
CA ALA A 134 3.03 -6.93 -2.75
C ALA A 134 2.52 -8.38 -2.87
N GLU A 135 1.60 -8.80 -1.99
CA GLU A 135 0.96 -10.12 -2.07
C GLU A 135 0.24 -10.32 -3.42
N VAL A 136 -0.59 -9.36 -3.84
CA VAL A 136 -1.32 -9.43 -5.13
C VAL A 136 -0.34 -9.49 -6.31
N LYS A 137 0.74 -8.69 -6.29
CA LYS A 137 1.79 -8.75 -7.33
C LYS A 137 2.43 -10.12 -7.40
N GLY A 138 2.75 -10.72 -6.25
CA GLY A 138 3.31 -12.07 -6.17
C GLY A 138 2.36 -13.12 -6.75
N GLU A 139 1.09 -13.13 -6.31
CA GLU A 139 0.07 -14.07 -6.79
C GLU A 139 -0.15 -13.97 -8.31
N VAL A 140 -0.31 -12.74 -8.83
CA VAL A 140 -0.50 -12.50 -10.26
C VAL A 140 0.74 -12.89 -11.06
N GLY A 141 1.95 -12.58 -10.54
CA GLY A 141 3.22 -12.95 -11.18
C GLY A 141 3.42 -14.47 -11.30
N ILE A 142 3.09 -15.22 -10.25
CA ILE A 142 3.13 -16.69 -10.26
C ILE A 142 2.13 -17.24 -11.28
N ARG A 143 0.90 -16.74 -11.30
CA ARG A 143 -0.14 -17.21 -12.19
C ARG A 143 0.24 -17.04 -13.66
N ILE A 144 0.79 -15.86 -14.03
CA ILE A 144 1.29 -15.61 -15.40
C ILE A 144 2.36 -16.60 -15.81
N LYS A 145 3.23 -17.01 -14.90
CA LYS A 145 4.31 -18.00 -15.18
C LYS A 145 3.77 -19.42 -15.35
N VAL A 146 2.74 -19.80 -14.58
CA VAL A 146 2.24 -21.19 -14.52
C VAL A 146 1.22 -21.48 -15.61
N GLU A 147 0.26 -20.57 -15.86
CA GLU A 147 -0.83 -20.81 -16.80
C GLU A 147 -0.45 -20.59 -18.26
N GLY A 148 0.66 -19.89 -18.55
CA GLY A 148 1.31 -19.86 -19.89
C GLY A 148 0.52 -19.28 -21.07
N GLU A 149 -0.76 -18.97 -20.91
CA GLU A 149 -1.69 -18.53 -21.95
C GLU A 149 -1.70 -17.02 -22.21
N VAL A 150 -0.84 -16.25 -21.49
CA VAL A 150 -0.81 -14.79 -21.56
C VAL A 150 0.14 -14.32 -22.64
N THR A 151 -0.37 -13.52 -23.60
CA THR A 151 0.48 -12.94 -24.65
C THR A 151 1.49 -11.94 -24.08
N PRO A 152 2.60 -11.65 -24.81
CA PRO A 152 3.56 -10.63 -24.36
C PRO A 152 2.91 -9.26 -24.11
N GLU A 153 1.94 -8.87 -24.94
CA GLU A 153 1.19 -7.59 -24.80
C GLU A 153 0.32 -7.58 -23.54
N GLN A 154 -0.35 -8.69 -23.24
CA GLN A 154 -1.15 -8.83 -22.02
C GLN A 154 -0.26 -8.79 -20.78
N ARG A 155 0.90 -9.46 -20.83
CA ARG A 155 1.88 -9.43 -19.73
C ARG A 155 2.40 -8.02 -19.47
N ALA A 156 2.72 -7.27 -20.52
CA ALA A 156 3.15 -5.88 -20.40
C ALA A 156 2.05 -5.01 -19.76
N LEU A 157 0.79 -5.17 -20.18
CA LEU A 157 -0.34 -4.43 -19.62
C LEU A 157 -0.58 -4.75 -18.13
N ILE A 158 -0.50 -6.02 -17.75
CA ILE A 158 -0.61 -6.43 -16.35
C ILE A 158 0.55 -5.82 -15.55
N GLY A 159 1.77 -5.87 -16.05
CA GLY A 159 2.95 -5.26 -15.43
C GLY A 159 2.76 -3.76 -15.21
N ASP A 160 2.25 -3.04 -16.20
CA ASP A 160 1.93 -1.60 -16.12
C ASP A 160 0.89 -1.31 -15.02
N ILE A 161 -0.18 -2.10 -14.94
CA ILE A 161 -1.22 -1.93 -13.92
C ILE A 161 -0.63 -2.14 -12.52
N LEU A 162 0.14 -3.21 -12.33
CA LEU A 162 0.77 -3.51 -11.04
C LEU A 162 1.82 -2.47 -10.64
N ALA A 163 2.56 -1.91 -11.60
CA ALA A 163 3.50 -0.82 -11.36
C ALA A 163 2.77 0.47 -10.91
N LYS A 164 1.64 0.81 -11.53
CA LYS A 164 0.83 1.99 -11.14
C LYS A 164 0.32 1.88 -9.71
N LEU A 165 -0.21 0.72 -9.29
CA LEU A 165 -0.63 0.48 -7.90
C LEU A 165 0.50 0.80 -6.92
N THR A 166 1.71 0.33 -7.21
CA THR A 166 2.89 0.59 -6.36
C THR A 166 3.25 2.07 -6.34
N ASN A 167 3.38 2.70 -7.52
CA ASN A 167 3.82 4.10 -7.64
C ASN A 167 2.85 5.07 -6.97
N THR A 168 1.52 4.84 -7.10
CA THR A 168 0.52 5.68 -6.43
C THR A 168 0.62 5.55 -4.92
N THR A 169 0.81 4.34 -4.41
CA THR A 169 0.96 4.09 -2.97
C THR A 169 2.22 4.75 -2.40
N GLU A 170 3.35 4.64 -3.08
CA GLU A 170 4.62 5.29 -2.68
C GLU A 170 4.49 6.81 -2.66
N ARG A 171 3.78 7.40 -3.63
CA ARG A 171 3.50 8.85 -3.63
C ARG A 171 2.70 9.27 -2.40
N VAL A 172 1.65 8.52 -2.05
CA VAL A 172 0.83 8.81 -0.85
C VAL A 172 1.65 8.65 0.44
N GLU A 173 2.54 7.68 0.52
CA GLU A 173 3.49 7.50 1.64
C GLU A 173 4.34 8.76 1.85
N ILE A 174 4.93 9.31 0.79
CA ILE A 174 5.70 10.56 0.84
C ILE A 174 4.83 11.75 1.31
N GLU A 175 3.56 11.81 0.90
CA GLU A 175 2.64 12.87 1.33
C GLU A 175 2.33 12.76 2.83
N ILE A 176 2.18 11.54 3.38
CA ILE A 176 2.00 11.28 4.81
C ILE A 176 3.22 11.75 5.60
N GLU A 177 4.41 11.35 5.18
CA GLU A 177 5.66 11.76 5.84
C GLU A 177 5.81 13.29 5.84
N SER A 178 5.56 13.93 4.68
CA SER A 178 5.58 15.39 4.57
C SER A 178 4.58 16.07 5.50
N LYS A 179 3.40 15.48 5.69
CA LYS A 179 2.37 16.01 6.59
C LYS A 179 2.80 15.85 8.05
N LYS A 180 3.33 14.68 8.45
CA LYS A 180 3.88 14.43 9.81
C LYS A 180 4.96 15.45 10.16
N GLU A 181 5.89 15.73 9.25
CA GLU A 181 6.94 16.73 9.48
C GLU A 181 6.37 18.15 9.70
N LYS A 182 5.34 18.53 8.94
CA LYS A 182 4.64 19.81 9.17
C LYS A 182 3.97 19.87 10.53
N THR A 183 3.37 18.76 10.97
CA THR A 183 2.73 18.66 12.28
C THR A 183 3.75 18.71 13.42
N LYS A 184 4.91 18.07 13.29
CA LYS A 184 6.03 18.21 14.24
C LYS A 184 6.49 19.67 14.36
N ILE A 185 6.64 20.38 13.25
CA ILE A 185 6.99 21.81 13.26
C ILE A 185 5.90 22.64 13.97
N LYS A 186 4.62 22.30 13.80
CA LYS A 186 3.50 22.93 14.49
C LYS A 186 3.57 22.69 15.99
N ILE A 187 3.82 21.44 16.44
CA ILE A 187 4.02 21.07 17.85
C ILE A 187 5.16 21.89 18.45
N LYS A 188 6.30 22.00 17.76
CA LYS A 188 7.45 22.81 18.20
C LYS A 188 7.08 24.28 18.48
N ARG A 189 6.27 24.87 17.60
CA ARG A 189 5.82 26.27 17.73
C ARG A 189 4.82 26.45 18.87
N GLU A 190 3.92 25.52 19.07
CA GLU A 190 2.86 25.59 20.08
C GLU A 190 3.37 25.29 21.50
N THR A 191 4.30 24.33 21.63
CA THR A 191 4.75 23.84 22.93
C THR A 191 6.10 24.37 23.37
N GLY A 192 6.93 24.86 22.44
CA GLY A 192 8.32 25.25 22.71
C GLY A 192 9.27 24.08 22.97
N LYS A 193 8.84 22.82 22.76
CA LYS A 193 9.66 21.61 22.92
C LYS A 193 10.81 21.62 21.92
N SER A 194 11.91 20.95 22.29
CA SER A 194 13.02 20.67 21.39
C SER A 194 12.62 19.64 20.32
N GLU A 195 13.40 19.55 19.27
CA GLU A 195 13.20 18.56 18.20
C GLU A 195 13.33 17.14 18.73
N ASP A 196 14.36 16.87 19.55
CA ASP A 196 14.59 15.56 20.17
C ASP A 196 13.41 15.12 21.07
N GLU A 197 12.79 16.05 21.82
CA GLU A 197 11.62 15.75 22.65
C GLU A 197 10.41 15.39 21.78
N ILE A 198 10.21 16.09 20.66
CA ILE A 198 9.10 15.82 19.74
C ILE A 198 9.30 14.49 19.01
N GLU A 199 10.54 14.20 18.58
CA GLU A 199 10.86 12.91 17.96
C GLU A 199 10.65 11.74 18.91
N ASN A 200 11.09 11.86 20.17
CA ASN A 200 10.86 10.83 21.18
C ASN A 200 9.36 10.61 21.45
N GLU A 201 8.57 11.66 21.62
CA GLU A 201 7.12 11.55 21.81
C GLU A 201 6.43 10.95 20.58
N THR A 202 6.88 11.29 19.38
CA THR A 202 6.34 10.72 18.13
C THR A 202 6.66 9.23 18.05
N ALA A 203 7.91 8.85 18.37
CA ALA A 203 8.33 7.45 18.40
C ALA A 203 7.54 6.62 19.44
N GLU A 204 7.28 7.18 20.63
CA GLU A 204 6.41 6.54 21.63
C GLU A 204 4.99 6.32 21.13
N LEU A 205 4.43 7.29 20.37
CA LEU A 205 3.10 7.16 19.76
C LEU A 205 3.09 6.11 18.65
N GLU A 206 4.13 6.04 17.81
CA GLU A 206 4.30 5.03 16.75
C GLU A 206 4.40 3.62 17.36
N GLU A 207 5.17 3.46 18.45
CA GLU A 207 5.24 2.21 19.19
C GLU A 207 3.89 1.83 19.80
N ALA A 208 3.22 2.75 20.49
CA ALA A 208 1.91 2.53 21.10
C ALA A 208 0.83 2.15 20.09
N LYS A 209 0.90 2.67 18.86
CA LYS A 209 0.00 2.33 17.75
C LYS A 209 0.44 1.09 16.96
N GLY A 210 1.59 0.51 17.30
CA GLY A 210 2.15 -0.69 16.67
C GLY A 210 2.69 -0.47 15.26
N LEU A 211 3.00 0.77 14.89
CA LEU A 211 3.65 1.09 13.61
C LEU A 211 5.07 0.55 13.59
N THR A 212 5.85 0.81 14.63
CA THR A 212 7.23 0.33 14.79
C THR A 212 7.33 -1.19 14.71
N ALA A 213 6.37 -1.92 15.32
CA ALA A 213 6.33 -3.39 15.22
C ALA A 213 6.10 -3.87 13.81
N MET A 214 5.27 -3.17 13.05
CA MET A 214 5.00 -3.49 11.64
C MET A 214 6.18 -3.18 10.74
N GLU A 215 6.84 -2.05 10.95
CA GLU A 215 8.07 -1.67 10.23
C GLU A 215 9.20 -2.66 10.48
N ARG A 216 9.33 -3.12 11.73
CA ARG A 216 10.31 -4.15 12.08
C ARG A 216 10.06 -5.47 11.36
N GLU A 217 8.81 -5.89 11.26
CA GLU A 217 8.46 -7.13 10.53
C GLU A 217 8.70 -6.98 9.04
N GLU A 218 8.30 -5.85 8.44
CA GLU A 218 8.57 -5.56 7.02
C GLU A 218 10.08 -5.55 6.71
N ALA A 219 10.87 -4.89 7.55
CA ALA A 219 12.33 -4.86 7.37
C ALA A 219 12.95 -6.26 7.49
N ARG A 220 12.42 -7.10 8.38
CA ARG A 220 12.86 -8.49 8.52
C ARG A 220 12.53 -9.34 7.31
N GLU A 221 11.29 -9.28 6.82
CA GLU A 221 10.86 -9.96 5.59
C GLU A 221 11.77 -9.57 4.42
N ARG A 222 12.02 -8.26 4.23
CA ARG A 222 12.90 -7.76 3.16
C ARG A 222 14.34 -8.27 3.26
N ILE A 223 14.89 -8.32 4.47
CA ILE A 223 16.25 -8.87 4.70
C ILE A 223 16.29 -10.35 4.34
N ASP A 224 15.25 -11.11 4.69
CA ASP A 224 15.18 -12.53 4.40
C ASP A 224 15.00 -12.78 2.89
N ASP A 225 14.20 -11.98 2.18
CA ASP A 225 14.04 -12.03 0.72
C ASP A 225 15.35 -11.71 0.00
N ALA A 226 16.03 -10.64 0.38
CA ALA A 226 17.33 -10.27 -0.19
C ALA A 226 18.40 -11.34 0.02
N ARG A 227 18.41 -11.98 1.19
CA ARG A 227 19.30 -13.10 1.50
C ARG A 227 19.00 -14.31 0.61
N GLY A 228 17.71 -14.57 0.36
CA GLY A 228 17.25 -15.63 -0.53
C GLY A 228 17.74 -15.41 -1.97
N GLU A 229 17.52 -14.21 -2.55
CA GLU A 229 17.96 -13.87 -3.91
C GLU A 229 19.50 -13.94 -4.06
N ILE A 230 20.26 -13.44 -3.09
CA ILE A 230 21.71 -13.53 -3.07
C ILE A 230 22.16 -14.99 -3.06
N ALA A 231 21.55 -15.86 -2.24
CA ALA A 231 21.88 -17.27 -2.16
C ALA A 231 21.56 -18.02 -3.48
N GLU A 232 20.48 -17.66 -4.17
CA GLU A 232 20.16 -18.22 -5.48
C GLU A 232 21.21 -17.83 -6.54
N VAL A 233 21.67 -16.59 -6.56
CA VAL A 233 22.75 -16.12 -7.44
C VAL A 233 24.06 -16.87 -7.15
N GLU A 234 24.43 -17.05 -5.88
CA GLU A 234 25.61 -17.82 -5.49
C GLU A 234 25.53 -19.29 -5.95
N ALA A 235 24.35 -19.89 -5.85
CA ALA A 235 24.09 -21.24 -6.33
C ALA A 235 24.25 -21.36 -7.86
N ILE A 236 23.81 -20.37 -8.62
CA ILE A 236 23.93 -20.29 -10.09
C ILE A 236 25.40 -20.16 -10.51
N LEU A 237 26.19 -19.39 -9.76
CA LEU A 237 27.63 -19.17 -10.04
C LEU A 237 28.49 -20.37 -9.72
N GLY A 238 28.10 -21.20 -8.75
CA GLY A 238 28.91 -22.31 -8.26
C GLY A 238 30.13 -21.86 -7.44
N GLY A 239 30.49 -22.60 -6.41
CA GLY A 239 31.41 -22.21 -5.33
C GLY A 239 32.86 -21.86 -5.68
N ASN A 240 33.26 -21.93 -6.96
CA ASN A 240 34.64 -21.63 -7.41
C ASN A 240 34.74 -20.45 -8.38
N ALA A 241 33.63 -19.73 -8.66
CA ALA A 241 33.66 -18.60 -9.54
C ALA A 241 34.05 -17.30 -8.80
N THR A 242 34.77 -16.39 -9.48
CA THR A 242 35.01 -15.04 -8.95
C THR A 242 33.69 -14.33 -8.82
N LYS A 243 33.38 -13.83 -7.62
CA LYS A 243 32.13 -13.08 -7.36
C LYS A 243 32.04 -11.83 -8.27
N PRO A 244 30.96 -11.68 -9.05
CA PRO A 244 30.72 -10.46 -9.82
C PRO A 244 30.62 -9.23 -8.91
N ALA A 245 31.01 -8.07 -9.42
CA ALA A 245 30.95 -6.81 -8.66
C ALA A 245 29.53 -6.48 -8.14
N LEU A 246 28.49 -6.81 -8.93
CA LEU A 246 27.10 -6.64 -8.53
C LEU A 246 26.72 -7.52 -7.32
N LEU A 247 27.22 -8.75 -7.26
CA LEU A 247 26.97 -9.64 -6.12
C LEU A 247 27.62 -9.07 -4.84
N VAL A 248 28.87 -8.60 -4.93
CA VAL A 248 29.57 -7.97 -3.82
C VAL A 248 28.82 -6.70 -3.34
N GLN A 249 28.23 -5.94 -4.26
CA GLN A 249 27.41 -4.78 -3.91
C GLN A 249 26.10 -5.18 -3.23
N ALA A 250 25.40 -6.21 -3.71
CA ALA A 250 24.20 -6.74 -3.09
C ALA A 250 24.47 -7.24 -1.67
N GLU A 251 25.54 -8.03 -1.48
CA GLU A 251 25.97 -8.52 -0.15
C GLU A 251 26.25 -7.36 0.81
N LYS A 252 26.92 -6.29 0.33
CA LYS A 252 27.19 -5.13 1.15
C LYS A 252 25.92 -4.39 1.56
N HIS A 253 24.95 -4.22 0.65
CA HIS A 253 23.67 -3.62 1.00
C HIS A 253 22.88 -4.47 2.00
N LEU A 254 22.96 -5.80 1.90
CA LEU A 254 22.35 -6.70 2.88
C LEU A 254 23.02 -6.56 4.26
N GLU A 255 24.34 -6.51 4.34
CA GLU A 255 25.06 -6.26 5.58
C GLU A 255 24.68 -4.92 6.22
N ASP A 256 24.64 -3.86 5.43
CA ASP A 256 24.24 -2.52 5.89
C ASP A 256 22.77 -2.50 6.36
N ALA A 257 21.89 -3.30 5.72
CA ALA A 257 20.49 -3.47 6.13
C ALA A 257 20.38 -4.16 7.50
N GLU A 258 21.14 -5.23 7.72
CA GLU A 258 21.18 -5.94 9.01
C GLU A 258 21.72 -5.04 10.15
N ILE A 259 22.73 -4.21 9.85
CA ILE A 259 23.25 -3.21 10.79
C ILE A 259 22.18 -2.17 11.15
N ALA A 260 21.44 -1.66 10.16
CA ALA A 260 20.36 -0.71 10.37
C ALA A 260 19.21 -1.34 11.19
N PHE A 261 18.84 -2.58 10.89
CA PHE A 261 17.83 -3.35 11.63
C PHE A 261 18.19 -3.49 13.12
N ASN A 262 19.43 -3.86 13.41
CA ASN A 262 19.93 -4.00 14.78
C ASN A 262 19.98 -2.67 15.56
N ARG A 263 19.97 -1.54 14.85
CA ARG A 263 19.86 -0.19 15.42
C ARG A 263 18.42 0.30 15.53
N SER A 264 17.45 -0.54 15.22
CA SER A 264 16.02 -0.21 15.14
C SER A 264 15.67 0.85 14.09
N ASP A 265 16.54 1.09 13.11
CA ASP A 265 16.30 1.95 11.95
C ASP A 265 15.65 1.10 10.82
N TYR A 266 14.38 0.74 11.05
CA TYR A 266 13.67 -0.24 10.21
C TYR A 266 13.39 0.29 8.80
N GLY A 267 13.12 1.58 8.64
CA GLY A 267 12.93 2.19 7.33
C GLY A 267 14.19 2.10 6.46
N LYS A 268 15.37 2.43 7.04
CA LYS A 268 16.65 2.28 6.36
C LYS A 268 16.99 0.83 6.07
N ALA A 269 16.72 -0.07 7.02
CA ALA A 269 16.94 -1.51 6.86
C ALA A 269 16.15 -2.06 5.68
N SER A 270 14.85 -1.75 5.60
CA SER A 270 13.97 -2.16 4.49
C SER A 270 14.45 -1.60 3.14
N GLY A 271 14.84 -0.32 3.08
CA GLY A 271 15.35 0.29 1.85
C GLY A 271 16.66 -0.34 1.35
N LEU A 272 17.60 -0.62 2.24
CA LEU A 272 18.88 -1.27 1.89
C LEU A 272 18.68 -2.74 1.48
N ALA A 273 17.81 -3.47 2.18
CA ALA A 273 17.47 -4.85 1.83
C ALA A 273 16.82 -4.92 0.43
N ARG A 274 15.89 -4.01 0.12
CA ARG A 274 15.30 -3.90 -1.21
C ARG A 274 16.35 -3.64 -2.29
N ALA A 275 17.30 -2.74 -2.05
CA ALA A 275 18.38 -2.49 -3.00
C ALA A 275 19.26 -3.74 -3.23
N ALA A 276 19.52 -4.52 -2.17
CA ALA A 276 20.23 -5.78 -2.28
C ALA A 276 19.48 -6.82 -3.12
N GLU A 277 18.19 -6.97 -2.88
CA GLU A 277 17.27 -7.86 -3.62
C GLU A 277 17.22 -7.48 -5.11
N GLU A 278 17.02 -6.19 -5.43
CA GLU A 278 16.95 -5.70 -6.82
C GLU A 278 18.27 -5.98 -7.57
N ILE A 279 19.42 -5.70 -6.96
CA ILE A 279 20.74 -5.95 -7.57
C ILE A 279 20.97 -7.45 -7.78
N ALA A 280 20.62 -8.31 -6.82
CA ALA A 280 20.74 -9.75 -6.93
C ALA A 280 19.81 -10.31 -8.02
N GLY A 281 18.55 -9.84 -8.07
CA GLY A 281 17.58 -10.23 -9.11
C GLY A 281 18.03 -9.86 -10.52
N GLU A 282 18.55 -8.65 -10.74
CA GLU A 282 19.13 -8.25 -12.03
C GLU A 282 20.33 -9.13 -12.44
N LEU A 283 21.19 -9.49 -11.49
CA LEU A 283 22.33 -10.36 -11.77
C LEU A 283 21.88 -11.77 -12.13
N LYS A 284 20.89 -12.30 -11.43
CA LYS A 284 20.29 -13.62 -11.69
C LYS A 284 19.74 -13.69 -13.11
N GLU A 285 18.94 -12.71 -13.53
CA GLU A 285 18.38 -12.64 -14.89
C GLU A 285 19.49 -12.63 -15.96
N LYS A 286 20.55 -11.83 -15.77
CA LYS A 286 21.71 -11.79 -16.69
C LYS A 286 22.45 -13.13 -16.78
N LEU A 287 22.57 -13.87 -15.66
CA LEU A 287 23.22 -15.16 -15.62
C LEU A 287 22.38 -16.28 -16.29
N GLU A 288 21.07 -16.21 -16.17
CA GLU A 288 20.15 -17.14 -16.83
C GLU A 288 20.08 -16.91 -18.34
N ASP A 289 20.05 -15.66 -18.79
CA ASP A 289 20.04 -15.32 -20.22
C ASP A 289 21.37 -15.62 -20.90
N GLY A 290 22.49 -15.51 -20.20
CA GLY A 290 23.82 -15.90 -20.71
C GLY A 290 24.02 -17.40 -20.86
N LYS A 291 23.10 -18.23 -20.35
CA LYS A 291 23.13 -19.71 -20.49
C LYS A 291 22.27 -20.21 -21.67
N LYS A 292 21.52 -19.38 -22.34
CA LYS A 292 20.75 -19.68 -23.57
C LYS A 292 21.59 -19.37 -24.81
#